data_a37128debeb87e357c727ff57b0d203a
#
_entry.id   a37128debeb87e357c727ff57b0d203a
#
_cell.length_a   1.000
_cell.length_b   1.000
_cell.length_c   1.000
_cell.angle_alpha   90.00
_cell.angle_beta   90.00
_cell.angle_gamma   90.00
#
_symmetry.space_group_name_H-M   'P 1'
#
loop_
_entity.id
_entity.type
_entity.pdbx_description
1 polymer ?
#
loop_
_entity_poly.entity_id
_entity_poly.type
_entity_poly.pdbx_seq_one_letter_code
_entity_poly.pdbx_strand_id
1 'polypeptide(L)'
;MSSAAKSPVAPSAHPTALRILLAISAGHLLNDTIQSLLPALYPLLKESLNLSFAQIGLITLAFQLTASLLQPVVGLVTDRHPQPYSLATGMGFTLVGLVLLAFARSFPAVLIAGALVGLGSSIFHPEASRVARMASGGRHGFAQSLFQVGGNAGSALGPLLAALFIAHHAQSRVAWFVVVPIIGFGLLTRVGHWYKAQLSAHHAAARRAAPTAPLPRGKVIAAIA
;
A
#
# COMPACT_ATOMS: atom_id res chain seq x y z
N MET A 1 39.44 -25.16 31.98
CA MET A 1 39.49 -24.87 30.54
C MET A 1 38.14 -24.26 30.15
N SER A 2 38.07 -22.94 30.10
CA SER A 2 36.82 -22.21 29.84
C SER A 2 36.54 -22.17 28.33
N SER A 3 35.49 -22.85 27.88
CA SER A 3 34.98 -22.77 26.52
C SER A 3 34.27 -21.43 26.34
N ALA A 4 34.92 -20.44 25.71
CA ALA A 4 34.29 -19.22 25.30
C ALA A 4 33.24 -19.52 24.22
N ALA A 5 31.96 -19.45 24.62
CA ALA A 5 30.85 -19.50 23.69
C ALA A 5 30.98 -18.34 22.65
N LYS A 6 31.22 -18.68 21.39
CA LYS A 6 31.18 -17.71 20.28
C LYS A 6 29.81 -17.04 20.26
N SER A 7 29.77 -15.75 20.61
CA SER A 7 28.58 -14.93 20.41
C SER A 7 28.10 -15.02 18.95
N PRO A 8 26.79 -15.17 18.70
CA PRO A 8 26.28 -15.19 17.33
C PRO A 8 26.63 -13.87 16.64
N VAL A 9 27.31 -13.98 15.50
CA VAL A 9 27.61 -12.84 14.64
C VAL A 9 26.27 -12.22 14.23
N ALA A 10 26.02 -10.98 14.66
CA ALA A 10 24.86 -10.24 14.26
C ALA A 10 24.84 -10.15 12.69
N PRO A 11 23.70 -10.43 12.04
CA PRO A 11 23.61 -10.35 10.60
C PRO A 11 24.03 -8.95 10.16
N SER A 12 24.95 -8.88 9.18
CA SER A 12 25.43 -7.62 8.61
C SER A 12 24.24 -6.79 8.14
N ALA A 13 24.02 -5.63 8.78
CA ALA A 13 22.93 -4.73 8.43
C ALA A 13 23.15 -4.25 6.99
N HIS A 14 22.24 -4.60 6.09
CA HIS A 14 22.23 -4.04 4.74
C HIS A 14 22.03 -2.53 4.81
N PRO A 15 22.64 -1.73 3.91
CA PRO A 15 22.46 -0.29 3.94
C PRO A 15 20.98 0.07 3.72
N THR A 16 20.49 1.06 4.47
CA THR A 16 19.13 1.59 4.33
C THR A 16 18.93 2.15 2.93
N ALA A 17 17.93 1.66 2.20
CA ALA A 17 17.58 2.16 0.88
C ALA A 17 16.69 3.42 0.99
N LEU A 18 17.29 4.55 1.40
CA LEU A 18 16.56 5.79 1.71
C LEU A 18 15.69 6.27 0.54
N ARG A 19 16.17 6.15 -0.71
CA ARG A 19 15.39 6.52 -1.90
C ARG A 19 14.08 5.73 -2.02
N ILE A 20 14.09 4.45 -1.67
CA ILE A 20 12.90 3.60 -1.68
C ILE A 20 11.97 3.98 -0.52
N LEU A 21 12.52 4.26 0.66
CA LEU A 21 11.72 4.73 1.79
C LEU A 21 11.01 6.05 1.49
N LEU A 22 11.71 7.01 0.87
CA LEU A 22 11.10 8.27 0.43
C LEU A 22 10.04 8.05 -0.65
N ALA A 23 10.28 7.15 -1.61
CA ALA A 23 9.31 6.82 -2.64
C ALA A 23 8.04 6.18 -2.05
N ILE A 24 8.19 5.27 -1.07
CA ILE A 24 7.05 4.65 -0.37
C ILE A 24 6.30 5.66 0.49
N SER A 25 7.01 6.57 1.19
CA SER A 25 6.39 7.65 1.95
C SER A 25 5.60 8.60 1.04
N ALA A 26 6.17 8.98 -0.12
CA ALA A 26 5.47 9.76 -1.12
C ALA A 26 4.26 9.00 -1.72
N GLY A 27 4.41 7.70 -1.99
CA GLY A 27 3.31 6.85 -2.41
C GLY A 27 2.17 6.80 -1.38
N HIS A 28 2.51 6.75 -0.08
CA HIS A 28 1.54 6.80 1.01
C HIS A 28 0.81 8.14 1.07
N LEU A 29 1.56 9.25 0.94
CA LEU A 29 0.97 10.59 0.84
C LEU A 29 -0.05 10.67 -0.30
N LEU A 30 0.32 10.22 -1.50
CA LEU A 30 -0.57 10.26 -2.67
C LEU A 30 -1.80 9.36 -2.49
N ASN A 31 -1.63 8.15 -1.97
CA ASN A 31 -2.73 7.23 -1.70
C ASN A 31 -3.72 7.80 -0.69
N ASP A 32 -3.23 8.28 0.46
CA ASP A 32 -4.07 8.76 1.54
C ASP A 32 -4.70 10.12 1.24
N THR A 33 -4.08 10.93 0.38
CA THR A 33 -4.72 12.13 -0.17
C THR A 33 -6.01 11.77 -0.90
N ILE A 34 -6.02 10.74 -1.73
CA ILE A 34 -7.24 10.33 -2.45
C ILE A 34 -8.24 9.67 -1.51
N GLN A 35 -7.79 8.85 -0.56
CA GLN A 35 -8.68 8.22 0.41
C GLN A 35 -9.43 9.25 1.27
N SER A 36 -8.73 10.25 1.78
CA SER A 36 -9.31 11.30 2.62
C SER A 36 -10.10 12.33 1.81
N LEU A 37 -9.85 12.43 0.49
CA LEU A 37 -10.65 13.23 -0.43
C LEU A 37 -12.08 12.70 -0.52
N LEU A 38 -12.29 11.38 -0.58
CA LEU A 38 -13.61 10.77 -0.77
C LEU A 38 -14.64 11.22 0.28
N PRO A 39 -14.42 11.09 1.60
CA PRO A 39 -15.38 11.58 2.59
C PRO A 39 -15.55 13.09 2.56
N ALA A 40 -14.53 13.85 2.20
CA ALA A 40 -14.61 15.30 2.05
C ALA A 40 -15.55 15.73 0.90
N LEU A 41 -15.83 14.84 -0.06
CA LEU A 41 -16.76 15.06 -1.16
C LEU A 41 -18.22 14.71 -0.82
N TYR A 42 -18.50 14.09 0.31
CA TYR A 42 -19.87 13.64 0.65
C TYR A 42 -20.94 14.76 0.62
N PRO A 43 -20.67 15.99 1.09
CA PRO A 43 -21.66 17.07 0.97
C PRO A 43 -22.00 17.37 -0.50
N LEU A 44 -20.99 17.49 -1.36
CA LEU A 44 -21.15 17.72 -2.79
C LEU A 44 -21.92 16.57 -3.47
N LEU A 45 -21.54 15.31 -3.21
CA LEU A 45 -22.20 14.14 -3.79
C LEU A 45 -23.64 14.00 -3.32
N LYS A 46 -23.90 14.31 -2.04
CA LYS A 46 -25.24 14.30 -1.47
C LYS A 46 -26.13 15.31 -2.18
N GLU A 47 -25.64 16.51 -2.40
CA GLU A 47 -26.40 17.58 -3.04
C GLU A 47 -26.56 17.31 -4.55
N SER A 48 -25.50 17.00 -5.27
CA SER A 48 -25.49 16.83 -6.74
C SER A 48 -26.31 15.62 -7.22
N LEU A 49 -26.37 14.55 -6.42
CA LEU A 49 -27.07 13.30 -6.75
C LEU A 49 -28.31 13.06 -5.89
N ASN A 50 -28.68 14.05 -5.06
CA ASN A 50 -29.83 13.98 -4.16
C ASN A 50 -29.84 12.73 -3.26
N LEU A 51 -28.66 12.40 -2.68
CA LEU A 51 -28.47 11.21 -1.86
C LEU A 51 -29.03 11.39 -0.45
N SER A 52 -29.62 10.32 0.09
CA SER A 52 -29.97 10.25 1.49
C SER A 52 -28.74 10.06 2.39
N PHE A 53 -28.84 10.37 3.69
CA PHE A 53 -27.78 10.07 4.66
C PHE A 53 -27.49 8.56 4.75
N ALA A 54 -28.50 7.70 4.58
CA ALA A 54 -28.32 6.25 4.55
C ALA A 54 -27.45 5.84 3.36
N GLN A 55 -27.64 6.44 2.18
CA GLN A 55 -26.79 6.17 1.00
C GLN A 55 -25.35 6.65 1.19
N ILE A 56 -25.14 7.81 1.82
CA ILE A 56 -23.80 8.26 2.20
C ILE A 56 -23.15 7.27 3.18
N GLY A 57 -23.90 6.79 4.17
CA GLY A 57 -23.44 5.76 5.10
C GLY A 57 -23.06 4.45 4.39
N LEU A 58 -23.83 4.03 3.39
CA LEU A 58 -23.51 2.84 2.59
C LEU A 58 -22.25 3.03 1.72
N ILE A 59 -22.02 4.22 1.16
CA ILE A 59 -20.78 4.54 0.44
C ILE A 59 -19.59 4.45 1.39
N THR A 60 -19.70 5.03 2.60
CA THR A 60 -18.67 4.95 3.63
C THR A 60 -18.41 3.50 4.03
N LEU A 61 -19.47 2.72 4.25
CA LEU A 61 -19.37 1.31 4.60
C LEU A 61 -18.65 0.51 3.50
N ALA A 62 -19.06 0.67 2.24
CA ALA A 62 -18.42 -0.04 1.11
C ALA A 62 -16.94 0.31 0.99
N PHE A 63 -16.59 1.60 1.10
CA PHE A 63 -15.20 2.06 1.11
C PHE A 63 -14.41 1.44 2.27
N GLN A 64 -14.91 1.52 3.50
CA GLN A 64 -14.19 1.02 4.68
C GLN A 64 -14.09 -0.51 4.72
N LEU A 65 -15.13 -1.24 4.30
CA LEU A 65 -15.07 -2.69 4.19
C LEU A 65 -13.99 -3.14 3.21
N THR A 66 -13.96 -2.55 2.02
CA THR A 66 -12.93 -2.88 1.03
C THR A 66 -11.54 -2.41 1.45
N ALA A 67 -11.42 -1.23 2.06
CA ALA A 67 -10.14 -0.66 2.50
C ALA A 67 -9.53 -1.41 3.68
N SER A 68 -10.33 -1.93 4.61
CA SER A 68 -9.83 -2.48 5.88
C SER A 68 -9.90 -4.00 5.94
N LEU A 69 -11.07 -4.61 5.63
CA LEU A 69 -11.25 -6.06 5.79
C LEU A 69 -10.45 -6.88 4.77
N LEU A 70 -10.13 -6.32 3.62
CA LEU A 70 -9.32 -7.01 2.61
C LEU A 70 -7.81 -6.97 2.91
N GLN A 71 -7.31 -6.04 3.76
CA GLN A 71 -5.88 -5.94 4.07
C GLN A 71 -5.28 -7.25 4.63
N PRO A 72 -5.89 -7.94 5.61
CA PRO A 72 -5.36 -9.21 6.09
C PRO A 72 -5.33 -10.29 5.00
N VAL A 73 -6.33 -10.31 4.12
CA VAL A 73 -6.40 -11.27 3.00
C VAL A 73 -5.27 -10.98 2.00
N VAL A 74 -5.12 -9.72 1.59
CA VAL A 74 -4.03 -9.30 0.70
C VAL A 74 -2.67 -9.61 1.34
N GLY A 75 -2.47 -9.25 2.61
CA GLY A 75 -1.24 -9.53 3.34
C GLY A 75 -0.90 -11.02 3.33
N LEU A 76 -1.87 -11.89 3.66
CA LEU A 76 -1.67 -13.34 3.65
C LEU A 76 -1.31 -13.91 2.26
N VAL A 77 -1.96 -13.40 1.21
CA VAL A 77 -1.69 -13.83 -0.18
C VAL A 77 -0.29 -13.40 -0.61
N THR A 78 0.07 -12.14 -0.36
CA THR A 78 1.35 -11.58 -0.80
C THR A 78 2.52 -12.02 0.09
N ASP A 79 2.29 -12.47 1.32
CA ASP A 79 3.30 -13.14 2.16
C ASP A 79 3.71 -14.49 1.57
N ARG A 80 2.75 -15.23 1.03
CA ARG A 80 2.99 -16.53 0.39
C ARG A 80 3.49 -16.41 -1.04
N HIS A 81 2.97 -15.43 -1.78
CA HIS A 81 3.25 -15.20 -3.20
C HIS A 81 3.61 -13.71 -3.42
N PRO A 82 4.84 -13.30 -3.12
CA PRO A 82 5.26 -11.91 -3.27
C PRO A 82 4.98 -11.35 -4.66
N GLN A 83 4.27 -10.23 -4.73
CA GLN A 83 3.83 -9.60 -5.98
C GLN A 83 4.53 -8.23 -6.12
N PRO A 84 5.63 -8.12 -6.86
CA PRO A 84 6.43 -6.89 -6.92
C PRO A 84 5.66 -5.65 -7.38
N TYR A 85 4.63 -5.82 -8.19
CA TYR A 85 3.84 -4.72 -8.74
C TYR A 85 2.48 -4.52 -8.06
N SER A 86 2.22 -5.20 -6.94
CA SER A 86 0.96 -5.06 -6.18
C SER A 86 0.66 -3.62 -5.81
N LEU A 87 1.67 -2.84 -5.41
CA LEU A 87 1.53 -1.42 -5.08
C LEU A 87 1.02 -0.59 -6.27
N ALA A 88 1.57 -0.81 -7.46
CA ALA A 88 1.11 -0.15 -8.67
C ALA A 88 -0.31 -0.59 -9.03
N THR A 89 -0.62 -1.88 -8.88
CA THR A 89 -1.98 -2.42 -9.10
C THR A 89 -2.98 -1.77 -8.14
N GLY A 90 -2.66 -1.66 -6.86
CA GLY A 90 -3.49 -0.96 -5.87
C GLY A 90 -3.76 0.49 -6.28
N MET A 91 -2.72 1.23 -6.68
CA MET A 91 -2.87 2.60 -7.19
C MET A 91 -3.70 2.66 -8.47
N GLY A 92 -3.64 1.63 -9.32
CA GLY A 92 -4.49 1.48 -10.50
C GLY A 92 -5.97 1.37 -10.14
N PHE A 93 -6.35 0.58 -9.12
CA PHE A 93 -7.72 0.53 -8.61
C PHE A 93 -8.19 1.89 -8.06
N THR A 94 -7.33 2.58 -7.32
CA THR A 94 -7.59 3.94 -6.83
C THR A 94 -7.83 4.91 -7.99
N LEU A 95 -7.02 4.84 -9.05
CA LEU A 95 -7.17 5.64 -10.27
C LEU A 95 -8.53 5.42 -10.93
N VAL A 96 -8.89 4.15 -11.18
CA VAL A 96 -10.17 3.79 -11.81
C VAL A 96 -11.34 4.25 -10.93
N GLY A 97 -11.26 4.02 -9.61
CA GLY A 97 -12.27 4.48 -8.66
C GLY A 97 -12.46 5.99 -8.69
N LEU A 98 -11.36 6.77 -8.73
CA LEU A 98 -11.42 8.23 -8.78
C LEU A 98 -12.00 8.75 -10.10
N VAL A 99 -11.63 8.15 -11.23
CA VAL A 99 -12.22 8.49 -12.54
C VAL A 99 -13.72 8.21 -12.54
N LEU A 100 -14.13 7.04 -12.05
CA LEU A 100 -15.54 6.71 -11.94
C LEU A 100 -16.28 7.70 -11.01
N LEU A 101 -15.68 8.08 -9.88
CA LEU A 101 -16.24 9.07 -8.95
C LEU A 101 -16.45 10.44 -9.59
N ALA A 102 -15.49 10.89 -10.40
CA ALA A 102 -15.55 12.19 -11.08
C ALA A 102 -16.75 12.31 -12.04
N PHE A 103 -17.16 11.21 -12.64
CA PHE A 103 -18.23 11.15 -13.64
C PHE A 103 -19.46 10.34 -13.19
N ALA A 104 -19.53 9.95 -11.92
CA ALA A 104 -20.66 9.21 -11.37
C ALA A 104 -21.93 10.05 -11.44
N ARG A 105 -23.01 9.45 -11.97
CA ARG A 105 -24.31 10.10 -12.10
C ARG A 105 -25.43 9.37 -11.32
N SER A 106 -25.04 8.41 -10.49
CA SER A 106 -26.00 7.61 -9.72
C SER A 106 -25.34 7.08 -8.44
N PHE A 107 -26.16 6.77 -7.44
CA PHE A 107 -25.71 6.15 -6.20
C PHE A 107 -24.88 4.87 -6.40
N PRO A 108 -25.30 3.89 -7.25
CA PRO A 108 -24.49 2.69 -7.49
C PRO A 108 -23.11 2.99 -8.07
N ALA A 109 -22.99 4.00 -8.94
CA ALA A 109 -21.71 4.39 -9.52
C ALA A 109 -20.75 4.97 -8.44
N VAL A 110 -21.26 5.81 -7.52
CA VAL A 110 -20.48 6.33 -6.39
C VAL A 110 -20.09 5.20 -5.44
N LEU A 111 -20.99 4.26 -5.17
CA LEU A 111 -20.74 3.12 -4.30
C LEU A 111 -19.59 2.25 -4.85
N ILE A 112 -19.63 1.93 -6.16
CA ILE A 112 -18.58 1.15 -6.83
C ILE A 112 -17.26 1.96 -6.85
N ALA A 113 -17.31 3.26 -7.11
CA ALA A 113 -16.14 4.13 -7.08
C ALA A 113 -15.46 4.11 -5.71
N GLY A 114 -16.23 4.26 -4.63
CA GLY A 114 -15.72 4.16 -3.25
C GLY A 114 -15.13 2.79 -2.94
N ALA A 115 -15.79 1.72 -3.34
CA ALA A 115 -15.28 0.35 -3.16
C ALA A 115 -13.96 0.12 -3.91
N LEU A 116 -13.79 0.65 -5.12
CA LEU A 116 -12.54 0.56 -5.90
C LEU A 116 -11.39 1.35 -5.25
N VAL A 117 -11.66 2.55 -4.73
CA VAL A 117 -10.66 3.32 -3.96
C VAL A 117 -10.26 2.53 -2.71
N GLY A 118 -11.22 1.95 -1.99
CA GLY A 118 -10.95 1.10 -0.83
C GLY A 118 -10.14 -0.15 -1.19
N LEU A 119 -10.46 -0.83 -2.28
CA LEU A 119 -9.70 -1.99 -2.78
C LEU A 119 -8.24 -1.60 -3.08
N GLY A 120 -8.01 -0.46 -3.74
CA GLY A 120 -6.66 0.06 -3.96
C GLY A 120 -5.88 0.25 -2.67
N SER A 121 -6.53 0.83 -1.65
CA SER A 121 -5.98 1.03 -0.31
C SER A 121 -5.63 -0.29 0.39
N SER A 122 -6.51 -1.29 0.31
CA SER A 122 -6.30 -2.60 0.96
C SER A 122 -5.08 -3.34 0.43
N ILE A 123 -4.74 -3.12 -0.84
CA ILE A 123 -3.52 -3.66 -1.46
C ILE A 123 -2.30 -2.82 -1.05
N PHE A 124 -2.45 -1.48 -1.03
CA PHE A 124 -1.35 -0.57 -0.80
C PHE A 124 -0.73 -0.72 0.59
N HIS A 125 -1.51 -0.65 1.67
CA HIS A 125 -1.00 -0.55 3.04
C HIS A 125 -0.12 -1.73 3.48
N PRO A 126 -0.55 -3.01 3.36
CA PRO A 126 0.29 -4.14 3.78
C PRO A 126 1.56 -4.25 2.93
N GLU A 127 1.44 -4.04 1.63
CA GLU A 127 2.58 -4.15 0.72
C GLU A 127 3.59 -3.01 0.90
N ALA A 128 3.12 -1.77 1.06
CA ALA A 128 4.00 -0.62 1.29
C ALA A 128 4.76 -0.75 2.62
N SER A 129 4.08 -1.20 3.68
CA SER A 129 4.72 -1.49 4.99
C SER A 129 5.79 -2.58 4.86
N ARG A 130 5.51 -3.65 4.09
CA ARG A 130 6.48 -4.71 3.78
C ARG A 130 7.71 -4.15 3.05
N VAL A 131 7.52 -3.39 1.98
CA VAL A 131 8.61 -2.77 1.20
C VAL A 131 9.41 -1.81 2.06
N ALA A 132 8.76 -0.98 2.90
CA ALA A 132 9.44 -0.11 3.85
C ALA A 132 10.32 -0.91 4.82
N ARG A 133 9.81 -2.03 5.35
CA ARG A 133 10.59 -2.93 6.21
C ARG A 133 11.80 -3.53 5.49
N MET A 134 11.65 -3.97 4.24
CA MET A 134 12.76 -4.49 3.43
C MET A 134 13.82 -3.41 3.15
N ALA A 135 13.40 -2.18 2.87
CA ALA A 135 14.28 -1.05 2.59
C ALA A 135 14.94 -0.46 3.84
N SER A 136 14.57 -0.89 5.05
CA SER A 136 14.98 -0.29 6.32
C SER A 136 16.45 -0.48 6.68
N GLY A 137 17.11 -1.52 6.14
CA GLY A 137 18.47 -1.89 6.54
C GLY A 137 18.60 -2.20 8.04
N GLY A 138 17.55 -2.77 8.66
CA GLY A 138 17.47 -3.05 10.09
C GLY A 138 16.90 -1.90 10.94
N ARG A 139 16.75 -0.68 10.38
CA ARG A 139 16.18 0.50 11.05
C ARG A 139 14.66 0.55 10.90
N HIS A 140 13.97 -0.51 11.37
CA HIS A 140 12.53 -0.70 11.13
C HIS A 140 11.67 0.44 11.67
N GLY A 141 11.95 0.94 12.89
CA GLY A 141 11.22 2.06 13.48
C GLY A 141 11.33 3.33 12.62
N PHE A 142 12.53 3.69 12.18
CA PHE A 142 12.75 4.82 11.28
C PHE A 142 11.97 4.68 9.96
N ALA A 143 12.03 3.49 9.34
CA ALA A 143 11.35 3.23 8.08
C ALA A 143 9.83 3.37 8.22
N GLN A 144 9.25 2.83 9.29
CA GLN A 144 7.80 2.93 9.55
C GLN A 144 7.39 4.35 9.93
N SER A 145 8.21 5.09 10.70
CA SER A 145 7.92 6.49 11.01
C SER A 145 7.91 7.35 9.75
N LEU A 146 8.90 7.19 8.87
CA LEU A 146 8.96 7.92 7.61
C LEU A 146 7.77 7.58 6.69
N PHE A 147 7.40 6.31 6.61
CA PHE A 147 6.22 5.84 5.88
C PHE A 147 4.94 6.50 6.42
N GLN A 148 4.78 6.54 7.74
CA GLN A 148 3.59 7.08 8.40
C GLN A 148 3.47 8.60 8.27
N VAL A 149 4.61 9.32 8.22
CA VAL A 149 4.60 10.78 7.95
C VAL A 149 3.94 11.07 6.60
N GLY A 150 4.24 10.25 5.57
CA GLY A 150 3.57 10.38 4.26
C GLY A 150 2.05 10.21 4.36
N GLY A 151 1.57 9.15 5.00
CA GLY A 151 0.14 8.90 5.17
C GLY A 151 -0.59 10.01 5.93
N ASN A 152 -0.03 10.44 7.07
CA ASN A 152 -0.62 11.51 7.86
C ASN A 152 -0.70 12.83 7.08
N ALA A 153 0.36 13.17 6.33
CA ALA A 153 0.35 14.34 5.46
C ALA A 153 -0.71 14.23 4.35
N GLY A 154 -0.83 13.04 3.72
CA GLY A 154 -1.86 12.77 2.71
C GLY A 154 -3.28 12.92 3.27
N SER A 155 -3.52 12.32 4.44
CA SER A 155 -4.82 12.40 5.13
C SER A 155 -5.24 13.84 5.47
N ALA A 156 -4.28 14.72 5.77
CA ALA A 156 -4.52 16.13 6.00
C ALA A 156 -4.75 16.91 4.68
N LEU A 157 -4.04 16.54 3.61
CA LEU A 157 -4.13 17.24 2.33
C LEU A 157 -5.46 16.99 1.60
N GLY A 158 -6.03 15.79 1.67
CA GLY A 158 -7.25 15.46 0.93
C GLY A 158 -8.42 16.41 1.22
N PRO A 159 -8.86 16.59 2.48
CA PRO A 159 -9.92 17.56 2.82
C PRO A 159 -9.56 19.00 2.47
N LEU A 160 -8.30 19.41 2.65
CA LEU A 160 -7.84 20.75 2.29
C LEU A 160 -7.99 20.99 0.78
N LEU A 161 -7.55 20.04 -0.04
CA LEU A 161 -7.66 20.11 -1.49
C LEU A 161 -9.14 20.07 -1.94
N ALA A 162 -9.97 19.26 -1.29
CA ALA A 162 -11.41 19.26 -1.55
C ALA A 162 -12.03 20.65 -1.29
N ALA A 163 -11.70 21.25 -0.16
CA ALA A 163 -12.22 22.57 0.19
C ALA A 163 -11.79 23.67 -0.78
N LEU A 164 -10.51 23.66 -1.19
CA LEU A 164 -9.95 24.69 -2.05
C LEU A 164 -10.38 24.57 -3.53
N PHE A 165 -10.51 23.35 -4.05
CA PHE A 165 -10.66 23.13 -5.48
C PHE A 165 -12.01 22.56 -5.92
N ILE A 166 -12.78 21.95 -4.97
CA ILE A 166 -13.98 21.20 -5.34
C ILE A 166 -15.24 21.75 -4.66
N ALA A 167 -15.20 22.16 -3.40
CA ALA A 167 -16.37 22.45 -2.56
C ALA A 167 -17.42 23.38 -3.20
N HIS A 168 -17.00 24.36 -4.02
CA HIS A 168 -17.89 25.32 -4.68
C HIS A 168 -17.99 25.09 -6.19
N HIS A 169 -17.69 23.87 -6.66
CA HIS A 169 -17.59 23.59 -8.09
C HIS A 169 -18.28 22.28 -8.48
N ALA A 170 -18.37 22.01 -9.77
CA ALA A 170 -18.97 20.79 -10.28
C ALA A 170 -18.16 19.53 -9.87
N GLN A 171 -18.86 18.43 -9.61
CA GLN A 171 -18.28 17.12 -9.29
C GLN A 171 -17.18 16.70 -10.27
N SER A 172 -17.31 17.04 -11.55
CA SER A 172 -16.32 16.71 -12.59
C SER A 172 -14.93 17.27 -12.32
N ARG A 173 -14.77 18.30 -11.47
CA ARG A 173 -13.43 18.78 -11.04
C ARG A 173 -12.64 17.75 -10.24
N VAL A 174 -13.29 16.74 -9.68
CA VAL A 174 -12.61 15.58 -9.09
C VAL A 174 -11.66 14.92 -10.11
N ALA A 175 -11.96 15.01 -11.42
CA ALA A 175 -11.09 14.51 -12.48
C ALA A 175 -9.69 15.16 -12.51
N TRP A 176 -9.52 16.38 -11.99
CA TRP A 176 -8.20 17.01 -11.90
C TRP A 176 -7.27 16.26 -10.93
N PHE A 177 -7.84 15.60 -9.93
CA PHE A 177 -7.08 14.83 -8.96
C PHE A 177 -6.63 13.47 -9.51
N VAL A 178 -7.07 13.07 -10.69
CA VAL A 178 -6.61 11.85 -11.39
C VAL A 178 -5.10 11.87 -11.64
N VAL A 179 -4.50 13.05 -11.74
CA VAL A 179 -3.04 13.22 -11.84
C VAL A 179 -2.31 12.61 -10.62
N VAL A 180 -2.91 12.64 -9.44
CA VAL A 180 -2.32 12.13 -8.19
C VAL A 180 -2.07 10.62 -8.26
N PRO A 181 -3.07 9.76 -8.52
CA PRO A 181 -2.83 8.33 -8.66
C PRO A 181 -2.03 7.97 -9.92
N ILE A 182 -2.03 8.77 -10.99
CA ILE A 182 -1.14 8.56 -12.14
C ILE A 182 0.32 8.72 -11.73
N ILE A 183 0.67 9.78 -11.02
CA ILE A 183 2.02 9.98 -10.48
C ILE A 183 2.37 8.84 -9.52
N GLY A 184 1.44 8.48 -8.62
CA GLY A 184 1.59 7.36 -7.70
C GLY A 184 1.84 6.03 -8.41
N PHE A 185 1.08 5.73 -9.46
CA PHE A 185 1.26 4.53 -10.27
C PHE A 185 2.67 4.45 -10.88
N GLY A 186 3.14 5.54 -11.50
CA GLY A 186 4.50 5.60 -12.06
C GLY A 186 5.59 5.45 -11.00
N LEU A 187 5.44 6.12 -9.86
CA LEU A 187 6.37 6.03 -8.74
C LEU A 187 6.43 4.61 -8.17
N LEU A 188 5.27 4.00 -7.91
CA LEU A 188 5.17 2.66 -7.32
C LEU A 188 5.58 1.56 -8.30
N THR A 189 5.44 1.77 -9.60
CA THR A 189 6.02 0.86 -10.60
C THR A 189 7.54 0.81 -10.50
N ARG A 190 8.21 1.96 -10.29
CA ARG A 190 9.67 2.00 -10.05
C ARG A 190 10.05 1.28 -8.76
N VAL A 191 9.27 1.43 -7.69
CA VAL A 191 9.44 0.65 -6.45
C VAL A 191 9.27 -0.85 -6.73
N GLY A 192 8.30 -1.24 -7.56
CA GLY A 192 8.07 -2.62 -7.97
C GLY A 192 9.28 -3.24 -8.69
N HIS A 193 9.97 -2.49 -9.56
CA HIS A 193 11.21 -2.96 -10.20
C HIS A 193 12.31 -3.23 -9.17
N TRP A 194 12.49 -2.32 -8.20
CA TRP A 194 13.44 -2.54 -7.10
C TRP A 194 13.05 -3.77 -6.27
N TYR A 195 11.78 -3.91 -5.90
CA TYR A 195 11.29 -5.06 -5.14
C TYR A 195 11.55 -6.38 -5.87
N LYS A 196 11.25 -6.44 -7.17
CA LYS A 196 11.54 -7.61 -8.02
C LYS A 196 13.03 -7.98 -7.99
N ALA A 197 13.92 -6.99 -8.08
CA ALA A 197 15.36 -7.22 -8.03
C ALA A 197 15.79 -7.80 -6.66
N GLN A 198 15.22 -7.29 -5.54
CA GLN A 198 15.51 -7.83 -4.21
C GLN A 198 15.06 -9.28 -4.04
N LEU A 199 13.86 -9.63 -4.53
CA LEU A 199 13.38 -11.02 -4.50
C LEU A 199 14.29 -11.95 -5.29
N SER A 200 14.71 -11.54 -6.48
CA SER A 200 15.62 -12.34 -7.33
C SER A 200 16.99 -12.55 -6.65
N ALA A 201 17.53 -11.51 -6.02
CA ALA A 201 18.80 -11.61 -5.26
C ALA A 201 18.67 -12.57 -4.07
N HIS A 202 17.54 -12.48 -3.33
CA HIS A 202 17.26 -13.37 -2.19
C HIS A 202 17.17 -14.84 -2.63
N HIS A 203 16.46 -15.14 -3.72
CA HIS A 203 16.36 -16.49 -4.26
C HIS A 203 17.72 -17.02 -4.76
N ALA A 204 18.52 -16.17 -5.40
CA ALA A 204 19.86 -16.56 -5.84
C ALA A 204 20.79 -16.86 -4.65
N ALA A 205 20.73 -16.06 -3.58
CA ALA A 205 21.49 -16.30 -2.36
C ALA A 205 21.07 -17.61 -1.66
N ALA A 206 19.75 -17.84 -1.54
CA ALA A 206 19.22 -19.06 -0.94
C ALA A 206 19.64 -20.33 -1.74
N ARG A 207 19.64 -20.26 -3.08
CA ARG A 207 20.12 -21.36 -3.95
C ARG A 207 21.61 -21.64 -3.75
N ARG A 208 22.43 -20.63 -3.54
CA ARG A 208 23.87 -20.78 -3.27
C ARG A 208 24.17 -21.35 -1.88
N ALA A 209 23.34 -21.01 -0.90
CA ALA A 209 23.46 -21.48 0.49
C ALA A 209 22.87 -22.89 0.71
N ALA A 210 22.08 -23.42 -0.22
CA ALA A 210 21.51 -24.75 -0.13
C ALA A 210 22.66 -25.79 -0.11
N PRO A 211 22.68 -26.74 0.87
CA PRO A 211 23.69 -27.79 0.90
C PRO A 211 23.65 -28.59 -0.39
N THR A 212 24.80 -28.78 -1.03
CA THR A 212 24.94 -29.55 -2.27
C THR A 212 24.81 -31.06 -2.05
N ALA A 213 24.77 -31.52 -0.80
CA ALA A 213 24.56 -32.93 -0.45
C ALA A 213 23.27 -33.12 0.36
N PRO A 214 22.43 -34.12 0.06
CA PRO A 214 21.29 -34.46 0.90
C PRO A 214 21.79 -34.84 2.29
N LEU A 215 21.15 -34.27 3.32
CA LEU A 215 21.43 -34.65 4.71
C LEU A 215 21.22 -36.17 4.86
N PRO A 216 22.18 -36.92 5.48
CA PRO A 216 22.02 -38.35 5.75
C PRO A 216 20.70 -38.57 6.46
N ARG A 217 19.88 -39.50 5.99
CA ARG A 217 18.54 -39.82 6.58
C ARG A 217 18.55 -39.98 8.09
N GLY A 218 19.63 -40.56 8.66
CA GLY A 218 19.81 -40.70 10.10
C GLY A 218 19.87 -39.38 10.86
N LYS A 219 20.43 -38.28 10.30
CA LYS A 219 20.45 -36.96 10.94
C LYS A 219 19.09 -36.26 10.88
N VAL A 220 18.31 -36.51 9.82
CA VAL A 220 16.94 -35.98 9.71
C VAL A 220 16.02 -36.64 10.72
N ILE A 221 16.12 -37.97 10.89
CA ILE A 221 15.31 -38.74 11.88
C ILE A 221 15.68 -38.32 13.31
N ALA A 222 16.98 -38.15 13.62
CA ALA A 222 17.43 -37.72 14.95
C ALA A 222 17.06 -36.28 15.31
N ALA A 223 16.66 -35.44 14.34
CA ALA A 223 16.19 -34.07 14.61
C ALA A 223 14.66 -33.97 14.80
N ILE A 224 13.93 -35.05 14.52
CA ILE A 224 12.45 -35.12 14.60
C ILE A 224 11.99 -35.96 15.77
N ALA A 225 12.89 -36.81 16.32
CA ALA A 225 12.66 -37.64 17.53
C ALA A 225 13.06 -36.88 18.81
#